data_f7900a468336fc91b21aee40c2f2a147
#
_entry.id   f7900a468336fc91b21aee40c2f2a147
#
_cell.length_a   1.000
_cell.length_b   1.000
_cell.length_c   1.000
_cell.angle_alpha   90.00
_cell.angle_beta   90.00
_cell.angle_gamma   90.00
#
_symmetry.space_group_name_H-M   'P 1'
#
loop_
_entity.id
_entity.type
_entity.pdbx_description
1 polymer ?
#
loop_
_entity_poly.entity_id
_entity_poly.type
_entity_poly.pdbx_seq_one_letter_code
_entity_poly.pdbx_strand_id
1 'polypeptide(L)'
;AVGFATENPPCYNKGKRILKGESPMNQTQIAHYHLPGLFEFYEFYRVFLPLYRAHREYFYDWCEIASIYGAPEGCIWGGGRVGCGKQDPRAVLALTQEYGLSARLTFSNSLLTEAHLSDPACNALCRLFSEPGGPQNGVIVHSDLLLDYLRTAYPRFYFVSSTTKVLTGFPQLRKELEREAFRFVVPDFRLNRAFEQLRTLPQSLKDKTEFLCNECCWFGCKDRKACYEAVSRKTLGEDAPHRCTAPGAADGYRFSRAM
;
A
#
# COMPACT_ATOMS: atom_id res chain seq x y z
N ALA A 1 2.48 1.28 9.15
CA ALA A 1 3.52 1.66 10.09
C ALA A 1 2.94 2.52 11.20
N VAL A 2 3.11 2.09 12.41
CA VAL A 2 2.65 2.78 13.62
C VAL A 2 3.73 3.78 14.02
N GLY A 3 3.42 5.07 14.09
CA GLY A 3 4.31 6.08 14.65
C GLY A 3 4.39 5.89 16.17
N PHE A 4 5.58 5.62 16.71
CA PHE A 4 5.82 5.65 18.15
C PHE A 4 6.09 7.09 18.58
N ALA A 5 5.19 7.67 19.35
CA ALA A 5 5.52 8.81 20.19
C ALA A 5 6.38 8.31 21.35
N THR A 6 7.50 8.97 21.60
CA THR A 6 8.40 8.70 22.73
C THR A 6 7.85 9.30 24.01
N GLU A 7 6.75 8.78 24.50
CA GLU A 7 6.32 8.88 25.89
C GLU A 7 5.83 7.50 26.30
N ASN A 8 6.29 7.01 27.45
CA ASN A 8 5.91 5.72 28.01
C ASN A 8 4.39 5.56 27.93
N PRO A 9 3.87 4.46 27.34
CA PRO A 9 2.45 4.24 27.34
C PRO A 9 1.99 4.10 28.79
N PRO A 10 0.89 4.74 29.19
CA PRO A 10 0.31 4.53 30.50
C PRO A 10 0.00 3.04 30.65
N CYS A 11 0.46 2.45 31.75
CA CYS A 11 0.13 1.09 32.13
C CYS A 11 -1.37 0.88 32.01
N TYR A 12 -1.78 -0.04 31.13
CA TYR A 12 -3.17 -0.35 30.86
C TYR A 12 -3.79 -1.00 32.12
N ASN A 13 -4.46 -0.17 32.91
CA ASN A 13 -5.20 -0.63 34.09
C ASN A 13 -6.55 -1.18 33.63
N LYS A 14 -6.78 -2.49 33.73
CA LYS A 14 -8.05 -3.18 33.44
C LYS A 14 -9.17 -2.76 34.43
N GLY A 15 -9.42 -1.48 34.55
CA GLY A 15 -10.52 -0.94 35.34
C GLY A 15 -11.58 -0.32 34.43
N LYS A 16 -12.65 -1.05 34.12
CA LYS A 16 -13.86 -0.50 33.51
C LYS A 16 -14.38 0.67 34.34
N ARG A 17 -14.05 1.90 33.98
CA ARG A 17 -14.86 3.07 34.37
C ARG A 17 -15.93 3.28 33.31
N ILE A 18 -17.13 2.79 33.61
CA ILE A 18 -18.34 3.15 32.88
C ILE A 18 -18.65 4.61 33.24
N LEU A 19 -18.36 5.54 32.37
CA LEU A 19 -18.90 6.89 32.45
C LEU A 19 -20.36 6.83 31.97
N LYS A 20 -21.29 7.07 32.89
CA LYS A 20 -22.73 7.20 32.59
C LYS A 20 -22.92 8.45 31.72
N GLY A 21 -23.36 8.26 30.48
CA GLY A 21 -23.76 9.35 29.57
C GLY A 21 -23.43 9.17 28.09
N GLU A 22 -22.91 8.02 27.67
CA GLU A 22 -22.66 7.77 26.27
C GLU A 22 -23.89 7.19 25.56
N SER A 23 -24.25 7.80 24.42
CA SER A 23 -25.21 7.30 23.44
C SER A 23 -24.91 5.86 23.03
N PRO A 24 -25.87 5.05 22.53
CA PRO A 24 -25.67 3.67 22.19
C PRO A 24 -24.47 3.54 21.27
N MET A 25 -23.46 2.77 21.72
CA MET A 25 -22.18 2.57 21.05
C MET A 25 -22.41 2.17 19.59
N ASN A 26 -22.02 3.04 18.67
CA ASN A 26 -21.81 2.70 17.27
C ASN A 26 -20.95 1.43 17.20
N GLN A 27 -21.29 0.55 16.26
CA GLN A 27 -20.46 -0.59 15.91
C GLN A 27 -19.01 -0.13 15.82
N THR A 28 -18.10 -0.80 16.51
CA THR A 28 -16.67 -0.49 16.50
C THR A 28 -16.21 -0.47 15.04
N GLN A 29 -15.83 0.69 14.54
CA GLN A 29 -15.31 0.80 13.18
C GLN A 29 -13.98 0.09 13.11
N ILE A 30 -13.86 -0.89 12.21
CA ILE A 30 -12.61 -1.61 11.97
C ILE A 30 -11.70 -0.78 11.06
N ALA A 31 -10.46 -0.60 11.48
CA ALA A 31 -9.40 -0.03 10.65
C ALA A 31 -8.60 -1.15 9.99
N HIS A 32 -8.64 -1.18 8.67
CA HIS A 32 -7.89 -2.16 7.89
C HIS A 32 -6.49 -1.64 7.57
N TYR A 33 -5.47 -2.39 8.00
CA TYR A 33 -4.07 -2.07 7.73
C TYR A 33 -3.55 -2.87 6.54
N HIS A 34 -2.84 -2.17 5.66
CA HIS A 34 -2.17 -2.74 4.50
C HIS A 34 -0.66 -2.62 4.70
N LEU A 35 0.04 -3.73 4.79
CA LEU A 35 1.44 -3.79 5.18
C LEU A 35 2.35 -3.88 3.94
N PRO A 36 3.50 -3.18 3.91
CA PRO A 36 4.45 -3.25 2.80
C PRO A 36 5.33 -4.49 2.84
N GLY A 37 6.03 -4.77 1.76
CA GLY A 37 7.14 -5.74 1.72
C GLY A 37 6.69 -7.19 1.55
N LEU A 38 5.69 -7.45 0.71
CA LEU A 38 5.14 -8.78 0.44
C LEU A 38 6.23 -9.82 0.13
N PHE A 39 7.26 -9.46 -0.62
CA PHE A 39 8.39 -10.33 -0.95
C PHE A 39 9.63 -10.00 -0.10
N GLU A 40 9.86 -8.71 0.17
CA GLU A 40 11.03 -8.21 0.89
C GLU A 40 11.05 -8.64 2.35
N PHE A 41 9.90 -8.59 3.03
CA PHE A 41 9.78 -8.90 4.46
C PHE A 41 9.13 -10.26 4.72
N TYR A 42 9.25 -11.19 3.79
CA TYR A 42 8.65 -12.52 3.91
C TYR A 42 9.03 -13.23 5.22
N GLU A 43 10.33 -13.26 5.56
CA GLU A 43 10.81 -13.91 6.79
C GLU A 43 10.27 -13.21 8.06
N PHE A 44 10.13 -11.89 8.02
CA PHE A 44 9.47 -11.16 9.11
C PHE A 44 8.00 -11.58 9.24
N TYR A 45 7.26 -11.68 8.14
CA TYR A 45 5.85 -12.08 8.20
C TYR A 45 5.65 -13.53 8.65
N ARG A 46 6.59 -14.43 8.36
CA ARG A 46 6.57 -15.80 8.89
C ARG A 46 6.62 -15.86 10.43
N VAL A 47 7.20 -14.86 11.05
CA VAL A 47 7.26 -14.74 12.53
C VAL A 47 6.13 -13.86 13.05
N PHE A 48 5.87 -12.75 12.40
CA PHE A 48 4.92 -11.75 12.88
C PHE A 48 3.46 -12.21 12.79
N LEU A 49 3.05 -12.86 11.72
CA LEU A 49 1.64 -13.25 11.53
C LEU A 49 1.18 -14.31 12.57
N PRO A 50 1.96 -15.36 12.87
CA PRO A 50 1.62 -16.26 14.00
C PRO A 50 1.50 -15.52 15.32
N LEU A 51 2.44 -14.61 15.63
CA LEU A 51 2.39 -13.82 16.86
C LEU A 51 1.16 -12.90 16.91
N TYR A 52 0.86 -12.22 15.81
CA TYR A 52 -0.34 -11.39 15.70
C TYR A 52 -1.63 -12.19 15.93
N ARG A 53 -1.71 -13.42 15.39
CA ARG A 53 -2.87 -14.31 15.57
C ARG A 53 -2.97 -14.83 17.01
N ALA A 54 -1.84 -15.22 17.62
CA ALA A 54 -1.80 -15.81 18.94
C ALA A 54 -1.97 -14.79 20.08
N HIS A 55 -1.64 -13.54 19.83
CA HIS A 55 -1.53 -12.47 20.83
C HIS A 55 -2.36 -11.24 20.48
N ARG A 56 -3.62 -11.47 20.11
CA ARG A 56 -4.56 -10.38 19.77
C ARG A 56 -4.77 -9.39 20.92
N GLU A 57 -4.55 -9.81 22.16
CA GLU A 57 -4.66 -8.99 23.37
C GLU A 57 -3.68 -7.80 23.40
N TYR A 58 -2.63 -7.80 22.59
CA TYR A 58 -1.69 -6.67 22.43
C TYR A 58 -2.10 -5.68 21.33
N PHE A 59 -3.19 -5.95 20.63
CA PHE A 59 -3.70 -5.10 19.54
C PHE A 59 -5.11 -4.62 19.88
N TYR A 60 -5.44 -3.43 19.40
CA TYR A 60 -6.81 -2.94 19.55
C TYR A 60 -7.80 -3.81 18.79
N ASP A 61 -9.01 -3.99 19.34
CA ASP A 61 -10.07 -4.79 18.72
C ASP A 61 -10.47 -4.28 17.32
N TRP A 62 -10.27 -2.98 17.06
CA TRP A 62 -10.54 -2.35 15.78
C TRP A 62 -9.38 -2.43 14.78
N CYS A 63 -8.24 -3.01 15.15
CA CYS A 63 -7.05 -3.09 14.29
C CYS A 63 -7.02 -4.44 13.55
N GLU A 64 -7.15 -4.41 12.23
CA GLU A 64 -7.14 -5.60 11.38
C GLU A 64 -6.11 -5.47 10.25
N ILE A 65 -5.33 -6.52 10.02
CA ILE A 65 -4.46 -6.61 8.85
C ILE A 65 -5.30 -7.16 7.70
N ALA A 66 -5.46 -6.40 6.63
CA ALA A 66 -6.28 -6.79 5.49
C ALA A 66 -5.47 -7.28 4.28
N SER A 67 -4.28 -6.77 4.09
CA SER A 67 -3.42 -7.19 2.98
C SER A 67 -1.94 -6.92 3.25
N ILE A 68 -1.10 -7.60 2.46
CA ILE A 68 0.33 -7.29 2.34
C ILE A 68 0.61 -6.97 0.88
N TYR A 69 1.40 -5.93 0.61
CA TYR A 69 1.67 -5.48 -0.75
C TYR A 69 3.17 -5.42 -1.07
N GLY A 70 3.53 -5.66 -2.32
CA GLY A 70 4.90 -5.60 -2.81
C GLY A 70 5.05 -6.15 -4.22
N ALA A 71 6.27 -6.08 -4.74
CA ALA A 71 6.67 -6.68 -6.00
C ALA A 71 7.97 -7.47 -5.81
N PRO A 72 8.18 -8.58 -6.53
CA PRO A 72 9.45 -9.28 -6.50
C PRO A 72 10.54 -8.51 -7.24
N GLU A 73 11.79 -8.88 -6.98
CA GLU A 73 12.94 -8.34 -7.72
C GLU A 73 12.81 -8.63 -9.21
N GLY A 74 13.25 -7.68 -10.03
CA GLY A 74 13.21 -7.82 -11.49
C GLY A 74 11.83 -7.64 -12.13
N CYS A 75 10.79 -7.32 -11.37
CA CYS A 75 9.46 -7.06 -11.91
C CYS A 75 9.44 -5.72 -12.66
N ILE A 76 9.37 -5.74 -13.98
CA ILE A 76 9.37 -4.49 -14.79
C ILE A 76 8.10 -3.65 -14.65
N TRP A 77 6.99 -4.23 -14.19
CA TRP A 77 5.76 -3.49 -13.86
C TRP A 77 5.83 -2.84 -12.48
N GLY A 78 6.83 -3.20 -11.65
CA GLY A 78 7.14 -2.51 -10.40
C GLY A 78 7.48 -1.04 -10.66
N GLY A 79 7.54 -0.20 -9.63
CA GLY A 79 7.81 1.24 -9.80
C GLY A 79 7.65 2.02 -8.51
N GLY A 80 7.32 1.33 -7.45
CA GLY A 80 7.30 1.88 -6.10
C GLY A 80 8.69 1.84 -5.46
N ARG A 81 8.82 2.47 -4.31
CA ARG A 81 10.03 2.38 -3.46
C ARG A 81 10.07 1.10 -2.64
N VAL A 82 9.26 0.14 -2.96
CA VAL A 82 9.22 -1.13 -2.26
C VAL A 82 10.46 -1.90 -2.65
N GLY A 83 11.18 -2.43 -1.67
CA GLY A 83 12.35 -3.23 -1.89
C GLY A 83 12.05 -4.51 -2.66
N CYS A 84 13.08 -5.07 -3.17
CA CYS A 84 13.04 -6.21 -4.06
C CYS A 84 13.28 -7.48 -3.27
N GLY A 85 12.24 -8.22 -2.97
CA GLY A 85 12.37 -9.55 -2.37
C GLY A 85 12.62 -10.63 -3.43
N LYS A 86 13.49 -11.58 -3.09
CA LYS A 86 13.83 -12.76 -3.95
C LYS A 86 13.03 -14.01 -3.59
N GLN A 87 12.00 -13.87 -2.78
CA GLN A 87 11.24 -15.02 -2.31
C GLN A 87 10.43 -15.67 -3.43
N ASP A 88 10.26 -16.97 -3.34
CA ASP A 88 9.40 -17.71 -4.25
C ASP A 88 7.95 -17.19 -4.16
N PRO A 89 7.37 -16.72 -5.28
CA PRO A 89 6.01 -16.23 -5.30
C PRO A 89 4.96 -17.22 -4.79
N ARG A 90 5.19 -18.52 -4.96
CA ARG A 90 4.29 -19.57 -4.45
C ARG A 90 4.30 -19.63 -2.92
N ALA A 91 5.48 -19.54 -2.31
CA ALA A 91 5.61 -19.50 -0.86
C ALA A 91 4.98 -18.24 -0.26
N VAL A 92 5.15 -17.10 -0.93
CA VAL A 92 4.54 -15.82 -0.54
C VAL A 92 3.01 -15.89 -0.60
N LEU A 93 2.46 -16.44 -1.68
CA LEU A 93 1.02 -16.63 -1.83
C LEU A 93 0.46 -17.58 -0.77
N ALA A 94 1.14 -18.72 -0.53
CA ALA A 94 0.72 -19.69 0.48
C ALA A 94 0.67 -19.06 1.88
N LEU A 95 1.66 -18.25 2.25
CA LEU A 95 1.67 -17.54 3.53
C LEU A 95 0.46 -16.59 3.67
N THR A 96 0.17 -15.79 2.65
CA THR A 96 -0.97 -14.87 2.73
C THR A 96 -2.30 -15.61 2.80
N GLN A 97 -2.46 -16.71 2.07
CA GLN A 97 -3.64 -17.57 2.11
C GLN A 97 -3.84 -18.22 3.48
N GLU A 98 -2.77 -18.73 4.10
CA GLU A 98 -2.81 -19.34 5.44
C GLU A 98 -3.38 -18.38 6.50
N TYR A 99 -3.06 -17.08 6.37
CA TYR A 99 -3.52 -16.06 7.31
C TYR A 99 -4.79 -15.33 6.85
N GLY A 100 -5.39 -15.73 5.73
CA GLY A 100 -6.60 -15.11 5.20
C GLY A 100 -6.38 -13.67 4.72
N LEU A 101 -5.16 -13.32 4.30
CA LEU A 101 -4.77 -11.99 3.87
C LEU A 101 -4.77 -11.87 2.35
N SER A 102 -5.21 -10.72 1.84
CA SER A 102 -5.06 -10.40 0.43
C SER A 102 -3.59 -10.04 0.11
N ALA A 103 -3.03 -10.68 -0.90
CA ALA A 103 -1.77 -10.26 -1.49
C ALA A 103 -2.03 -9.18 -2.56
N ARG A 104 -1.30 -8.07 -2.52
CA ARG A 104 -1.40 -7.01 -3.53
C ARG A 104 -0.08 -6.87 -4.29
N LEU A 105 -0.09 -7.15 -5.58
CA LEU A 105 1.06 -6.92 -6.44
C LEU A 105 1.23 -5.42 -6.70
N THR A 106 2.42 -4.88 -6.46
CA THR A 106 2.68 -3.44 -6.67
C THR A 106 3.23 -3.23 -8.08
N PHE A 107 2.34 -2.92 -9.02
CA PHE A 107 2.63 -2.66 -10.42
C PHE A 107 2.50 -1.16 -10.72
N SER A 108 3.37 -0.39 -10.09
CA SER A 108 3.29 1.08 -10.05
C SER A 108 4.22 1.78 -11.04
N ASN A 109 4.79 1.07 -12.00
CA ASN A 109 5.60 1.67 -13.06
C ASN A 109 4.74 2.62 -13.90
N SER A 110 5.17 3.88 -14.00
CA SER A 110 4.46 4.95 -14.69
C SER A 110 4.79 5.08 -16.17
N LEU A 111 5.79 4.33 -16.68
CA LEU A 111 6.40 4.50 -18.00
C LEU A 111 6.19 3.27 -18.90
N LEU A 112 5.23 2.42 -18.58
CA LEU A 112 4.94 1.24 -19.37
C LEU A 112 4.37 1.58 -20.74
N THR A 113 4.80 0.82 -21.74
CA THR A 113 4.26 0.81 -23.10
C THR A 113 3.63 -0.53 -23.43
N GLU A 114 2.96 -0.66 -24.56
CA GLU A 114 2.33 -1.91 -25.00
C GLU A 114 3.32 -3.08 -25.06
N ALA A 115 4.58 -2.83 -25.47
CA ALA A 115 5.62 -3.85 -25.51
C ALA A 115 5.88 -4.49 -24.14
N HIS A 116 5.72 -3.72 -23.05
CA HIS A 116 5.94 -4.24 -21.69
C HIS A 116 4.80 -5.11 -21.17
N LEU A 117 3.60 -5.07 -21.79
CA LEU A 117 2.45 -5.86 -21.35
C LEU A 117 2.65 -7.37 -21.57
N SER A 118 3.49 -7.73 -22.53
CA SER A 118 3.80 -9.14 -22.85
C SER A 118 4.88 -9.76 -21.98
N ASP A 119 5.42 -9.06 -20.95
CA ASP A 119 6.48 -9.57 -20.09
C ASP A 119 6.08 -10.92 -19.46
N PRO A 120 6.87 -12.01 -19.69
CA PRO A 120 6.48 -13.34 -19.26
C PRO A 120 6.48 -13.52 -17.75
N ALA A 121 7.41 -12.86 -17.03
CA ALA A 121 7.55 -12.97 -15.58
C ALA A 121 6.42 -12.26 -14.86
N CYS A 122 6.08 -11.04 -15.28
CA CYS A 122 4.94 -10.30 -14.72
C CYS A 122 3.62 -11.02 -14.98
N ASN A 123 3.43 -11.58 -16.18
CA ASN A 123 2.24 -12.37 -16.50
C ASN A 123 2.18 -13.69 -15.72
N ALA A 124 3.32 -14.33 -15.44
CA ALA A 124 3.37 -15.52 -14.60
C ALA A 124 2.92 -15.21 -13.15
N LEU A 125 3.34 -14.06 -12.59
CA LEU A 125 2.85 -13.57 -11.31
C LEU A 125 1.34 -13.36 -11.33
N CYS A 126 0.82 -12.72 -12.36
CA CYS A 126 -0.62 -12.50 -12.49
C CYS A 126 -1.38 -13.81 -12.54
N ARG A 127 -0.95 -14.79 -13.33
CA ARG A 127 -1.58 -16.11 -13.36
C ARG A 127 -1.62 -16.75 -11.96
N LEU A 128 -0.49 -16.76 -11.27
CA LEU A 128 -0.38 -17.37 -9.94
C LEU A 128 -1.29 -16.67 -8.93
N PHE A 129 -1.22 -15.34 -8.83
CA PHE A 129 -1.95 -14.58 -7.81
C PHE A 129 -3.43 -14.36 -8.15
N SER A 130 -3.86 -14.65 -9.38
CA SER A 130 -5.28 -14.65 -9.77
C SER A 130 -5.96 -16.00 -9.62
N GLU A 131 -5.26 -17.06 -9.22
CA GLU A 131 -5.85 -18.37 -8.98
C GLU A 131 -6.88 -18.34 -7.82
N PRO A 132 -7.95 -19.17 -7.89
CA PRO A 132 -8.85 -19.35 -6.77
C PRO A 132 -8.17 -20.11 -5.63
N GLY A 133 -8.55 -19.84 -4.40
CA GLY A 133 -8.03 -20.61 -3.25
C GLY A 133 -7.74 -19.77 -2.00
N GLY A 134 -8.26 -18.56 -1.92
CA GLY A 134 -8.08 -17.68 -0.77
C GLY A 134 -8.83 -16.37 -0.93
N PRO A 135 -8.51 -15.36 -0.12
CA PRO A 135 -9.03 -14.01 -0.30
C PRO A 135 -8.72 -13.49 -1.70
N GLN A 136 -9.61 -12.62 -2.21
CA GLN A 136 -9.35 -11.95 -3.49
C GLN A 136 -8.08 -11.12 -3.39
N ASN A 137 -7.12 -11.39 -4.28
CA ASN A 137 -5.89 -10.62 -4.38
C ASN A 137 -6.08 -9.36 -5.20
N GLY A 138 -5.18 -8.40 -5.07
CA GLY A 138 -5.27 -7.11 -5.74
C GLY A 138 -4.00 -6.69 -6.46
N VAL A 139 -4.13 -5.65 -7.25
CA VAL A 139 -2.99 -4.99 -7.90
C VAL A 139 -3.03 -3.49 -7.61
N ILE A 140 -1.92 -2.95 -7.12
CA ILE A 140 -1.72 -1.51 -6.98
C ILE A 140 -1.11 -1.02 -8.29
N VAL A 141 -1.85 -0.20 -9.05
CA VAL A 141 -1.48 0.16 -10.42
C VAL A 141 -1.41 1.68 -10.62
N HIS A 142 -0.42 2.12 -11.41
CA HIS A 142 -0.26 3.51 -11.85
C HIS A 142 -0.78 3.72 -13.28
N SER A 143 -0.32 2.91 -14.21
CA SER A 143 -0.59 3.04 -15.64
C SER A 143 -2.01 2.60 -15.98
N ASP A 144 -2.76 3.46 -16.67
CA ASP A 144 -4.09 3.10 -17.17
C ASP A 144 -4.00 2.03 -18.26
N LEU A 145 -2.95 2.07 -19.10
CA LEU A 145 -2.66 1.02 -20.07
C LEU A 145 -2.56 -0.36 -19.42
N LEU A 146 -1.79 -0.46 -18.32
CA LEU A 146 -1.66 -1.72 -17.59
C LEU A 146 -2.98 -2.10 -16.88
N LEU A 147 -3.70 -1.13 -16.33
CA LEU A 147 -5.01 -1.36 -15.71
C LEU A 147 -6.00 -2.02 -16.68
N ASP A 148 -6.13 -1.49 -17.89
CA ASP A 148 -7.05 -1.99 -18.90
C ASP A 148 -6.65 -3.40 -19.37
N TYR A 149 -5.36 -3.63 -19.56
CA TYR A 149 -4.82 -4.96 -19.85
C TYR A 149 -5.17 -5.97 -18.74
N LEU A 150 -4.89 -5.63 -17.48
CA LEU A 150 -5.11 -6.53 -16.36
C LEU A 150 -6.60 -6.81 -16.11
N ARG A 151 -7.47 -5.84 -16.29
CA ARG A 151 -8.92 -6.02 -16.18
C ARG A 151 -9.45 -7.03 -17.18
N THR A 152 -8.88 -7.07 -18.37
CA THR A 152 -9.26 -8.00 -19.43
C THR A 152 -8.62 -9.37 -19.23
N ALA A 153 -7.31 -9.42 -19.00
CA ALA A 153 -6.56 -10.67 -18.94
C ALA A 153 -6.70 -11.41 -17.59
N TYR A 154 -6.88 -10.67 -16.49
CA TYR A 154 -6.93 -11.20 -15.12
C TYR A 154 -8.09 -10.60 -14.31
N PRO A 155 -9.34 -10.80 -14.67
CA PRO A 155 -10.53 -10.14 -14.09
C PRO A 155 -10.80 -10.49 -12.62
N ARG A 156 -10.08 -11.45 -12.07
CA ARG A 156 -10.22 -11.84 -10.66
C ARG A 156 -9.55 -10.87 -9.69
N PHE A 157 -8.64 -10.02 -10.15
CA PHE A 157 -8.03 -9.00 -9.31
C PHE A 157 -9.00 -7.88 -9.00
N TYR A 158 -8.87 -7.30 -7.82
CA TYR A 158 -9.33 -5.93 -7.60
C TYR A 158 -8.15 -4.96 -7.77
N PHE A 159 -8.45 -3.70 -8.04
CA PHE A 159 -7.43 -2.71 -8.35
C PHE A 159 -7.41 -1.58 -7.32
N VAL A 160 -6.19 -1.11 -7.04
CA VAL A 160 -5.90 0.01 -6.15
C VAL A 160 -5.15 1.07 -6.96
N SER A 161 -5.64 2.31 -6.94
CA SER A 161 -4.91 3.41 -7.58
C SER A 161 -3.69 3.80 -6.74
N SER A 162 -2.52 3.76 -7.37
CA SER A 162 -1.24 3.94 -6.68
C SER A 162 -1.00 5.38 -6.24
N THR A 163 -0.43 5.56 -5.03
CA THR A 163 0.08 6.85 -4.55
C THR A 163 1.17 7.44 -5.44
N THR A 164 1.81 6.63 -6.29
CA THR A 164 2.82 7.11 -7.26
C THR A 164 2.25 8.07 -8.30
N LYS A 165 0.92 8.12 -8.47
CA LYS A 165 0.23 9.13 -9.28
C LYS A 165 0.39 10.54 -8.72
N VAL A 166 0.76 10.67 -7.44
CA VAL A 166 1.02 11.94 -6.74
C VAL A 166 -0.18 12.91 -6.88
N LEU A 167 -1.37 12.43 -6.52
CA LEU A 167 -2.61 13.21 -6.56
C LEU A 167 -2.62 14.20 -5.38
N THR A 168 -2.06 15.39 -5.59
CA THR A 168 -1.91 16.41 -4.54
C THR A 168 -3.10 17.37 -4.42
N GLY A 169 -3.94 17.43 -5.44
CA GLY A 169 -5.14 18.26 -5.46
C GLY A 169 -6.39 17.49 -5.09
N PHE A 170 -7.24 18.04 -4.23
CA PHE A 170 -8.47 17.38 -3.83
C PHE A 170 -9.45 17.10 -5.00
N PRO A 171 -9.61 17.98 -6.02
CA PRO A 171 -10.41 17.65 -7.20
C PRO A 171 -9.87 16.45 -7.98
N GLN A 172 -8.54 16.31 -8.08
CA GLN A 172 -7.90 15.16 -8.72
C GLN A 172 -8.17 13.86 -7.94
N LEU A 173 -8.03 13.91 -6.61
CA LEU A 173 -8.35 12.78 -5.74
C LEU A 173 -9.82 12.37 -5.91
N ARG A 174 -10.75 13.33 -5.87
CA ARG A 174 -12.18 13.04 -6.03
C ARG A 174 -12.48 12.36 -7.37
N LYS A 175 -11.94 12.89 -8.46
CA LYS A 175 -12.09 12.28 -9.80
C LYS A 175 -11.56 10.83 -9.84
N GLU A 176 -10.44 10.57 -9.18
CA GLU A 176 -9.87 9.21 -9.12
C GLU A 176 -10.72 8.27 -8.26
N LEU A 177 -11.28 8.76 -7.14
CA LEU A 177 -12.20 8.00 -6.28
C LEU A 177 -13.52 7.64 -6.98
N GLU A 178 -14.00 8.47 -7.90
CA GLU A 178 -15.21 8.25 -8.69
C GLU A 178 -15.02 7.18 -9.78
N ARG A 179 -13.78 6.77 -10.09
CA ARG A 179 -13.50 5.70 -11.08
C ARG A 179 -13.95 4.34 -10.52
N GLU A 180 -14.88 3.69 -11.20
CA GLU A 180 -15.38 2.35 -10.82
C GLU A 180 -14.31 1.26 -10.91
N ALA A 181 -13.30 1.46 -11.75
CA ALA A 181 -12.21 0.51 -11.93
C ALA A 181 -11.40 0.26 -10.65
N PHE A 182 -11.42 1.18 -9.69
CA PHE A 182 -10.65 1.06 -8.45
C PHE A 182 -11.55 0.72 -7.26
N ARG A 183 -11.15 -0.31 -6.53
CA ARG A 183 -11.72 -0.62 -5.22
C ARG A 183 -11.22 0.35 -4.15
N PHE A 184 -9.93 0.73 -4.23
CA PHE A 184 -9.31 1.69 -3.34
C PHE A 184 -8.44 2.69 -4.11
N VAL A 185 -8.27 3.87 -3.53
CA VAL A 185 -7.40 4.93 -4.05
C VAL A 185 -6.50 5.41 -2.94
N VAL A 186 -5.18 5.43 -3.20
CA VAL A 186 -4.19 5.94 -2.24
C VAL A 186 -3.79 7.36 -2.64
N PRO A 187 -4.29 8.39 -1.95
CA PRO A 187 -3.93 9.77 -2.23
C PRO A 187 -2.46 10.05 -1.94
N ASP A 188 -1.98 11.18 -2.39
CA ASP A 188 -0.72 11.70 -1.87
C ASP A 188 -0.86 12.01 -0.37
N PHE A 189 0.14 11.63 0.42
CA PHE A 189 0.12 11.72 1.89
C PHE A 189 -0.13 13.15 2.41
N ARG A 190 0.13 14.18 1.62
CA ARG A 190 -0.16 15.57 1.95
C ARG A 190 -1.65 15.85 2.12
N LEU A 191 -2.50 15.05 1.49
CA LEU A 191 -3.96 15.15 1.64
C LEU A 191 -4.49 14.45 2.91
N ASN A 192 -3.67 13.69 3.64
CA ASN A 192 -4.08 13.02 4.88
C ASN A 192 -4.62 14.00 5.94
N ARG A 193 -4.20 15.27 5.90
CA ARG A 193 -4.64 16.33 6.83
C ARG A 193 -5.69 17.29 6.25
N ALA A 194 -6.17 17.03 5.05
CA ALA A 194 -7.18 17.85 4.40
C ALA A 194 -8.60 17.55 4.96
N PHE A 195 -8.75 17.55 6.30
CA PHE A 195 -9.94 17.07 7.00
C PHE A 195 -11.22 17.76 6.54
N GLU A 196 -11.20 19.09 6.34
CA GLU A 196 -12.39 19.83 5.90
C GLU A 196 -12.87 19.35 4.53
N GLN A 197 -11.95 19.12 3.60
CA GLN A 197 -12.26 18.61 2.27
C GLN A 197 -12.66 17.13 2.31
N LEU A 198 -11.96 16.30 3.08
CA LEU A 198 -12.27 14.87 3.23
C LEU A 198 -13.66 14.65 3.84
N ARG A 199 -14.10 15.52 4.77
CA ARG A 199 -15.45 15.45 5.35
C ARG A 199 -16.55 15.64 4.31
N THR A 200 -16.29 16.38 3.23
CA THR A 200 -17.29 16.63 2.16
C THR A 200 -17.50 15.42 1.24
N LEU A 201 -16.63 14.43 1.28
CA LEU A 201 -16.82 13.23 0.48
C LEU A 201 -18.02 12.42 0.98
N PRO A 202 -18.84 11.85 0.08
CA PRO A 202 -19.83 10.86 0.46
C PRO A 202 -19.16 9.62 1.07
N GLN A 203 -19.88 8.90 1.94
CA GLN A 203 -19.33 7.76 2.66
C GLN A 203 -18.72 6.71 1.72
N SER A 204 -19.38 6.41 0.60
CA SER A 204 -18.88 5.46 -0.40
C SER A 204 -17.50 5.81 -0.98
N LEU A 205 -17.15 7.10 -1.08
CA LEU A 205 -15.83 7.53 -1.51
C LEU A 205 -14.81 7.55 -0.35
N LYS A 206 -15.27 7.83 0.88
CA LYS A 206 -14.43 7.69 2.08
C LYS A 206 -13.97 6.23 2.25
N ASP A 207 -14.88 5.28 2.08
CA ASP A 207 -14.61 3.85 2.20
C ASP A 207 -13.63 3.32 1.14
N LYS A 208 -13.49 4.04 0.02
CA LYS A 208 -12.49 3.78 -1.02
C LYS A 208 -11.14 4.42 -0.75
N THR A 209 -11.04 5.33 0.22
CA THR A 209 -9.80 6.08 0.46
C THR A 209 -8.87 5.32 1.40
N GLU A 210 -7.66 5.05 0.95
CA GLU A 210 -6.63 4.36 1.72
C GLU A 210 -5.44 5.28 1.97
N PHE A 211 -5.18 5.61 3.24
CA PHE A 211 -4.17 6.60 3.62
C PHE A 211 -2.81 5.98 3.93
N LEU A 212 -1.74 6.65 3.52
CA LEU A 212 -0.39 6.32 3.95
C LEU A 212 -0.17 6.81 5.38
N CYS A 213 -0.10 5.90 6.34
CA CYS A 213 0.13 6.23 7.75
C CYS A 213 1.61 6.54 8.06
N ASN A 214 2.53 6.03 7.23
CA ASN A 214 3.96 6.13 7.45
C ASN A 214 4.68 6.45 6.15
N GLU A 215 4.78 7.72 5.82
CA GLU A 215 5.51 8.20 4.64
C GLU A 215 6.82 8.85 5.05
N CYS A 216 7.91 8.42 4.44
CA CYS A 216 9.25 8.94 4.70
C CYS A 216 9.60 10.19 3.88
N CYS A 217 8.76 10.58 2.91
CA CYS A 217 9.01 11.79 2.14
C CYS A 217 8.82 13.06 2.97
N TRP A 218 9.70 14.01 2.75
CA TRP A 218 9.50 15.35 3.29
C TRP A 218 8.18 15.97 2.78
N PHE A 219 7.41 16.57 3.68
CA PHE A 219 6.09 17.12 3.37
C PHE A 219 6.12 18.19 2.26
N GLY A 220 7.17 19.01 2.22
CA GLY A 220 7.39 20.04 1.20
C GLY A 220 7.99 19.57 -0.12
N CYS A 221 8.20 18.26 -0.31
CA CYS A 221 8.84 17.72 -1.50
C CYS A 221 8.04 18.03 -2.77
N LYS A 222 8.66 18.71 -3.74
CA LYS A 222 8.08 19.00 -5.06
C LYS A 222 8.44 17.95 -6.11
N ASP A 223 9.45 17.11 -5.84
CA ASP A 223 10.05 16.20 -6.81
C ASP A 223 9.55 14.76 -6.69
N ARG A 224 8.52 14.53 -5.87
CA ARG A 224 7.99 13.18 -5.60
C ARG A 224 7.62 12.43 -6.88
N LYS A 225 7.01 13.11 -7.85
CA LYS A 225 6.64 12.51 -9.14
C LYS A 225 7.89 12.11 -9.93
N ALA A 226 8.86 13.02 -10.07
CA ALA A 226 10.12 12.74 -10.75
C ALA A 226 10.91 11.60 -10.07
N CYS A 227 10.83 11.52 -8.73
CA CYS A 227 11.42 10.41 -7.98
C CYS A 227 10.80 9.06 -8.38
N TYR A 228 9.49 8.96 -8.51
CA TYR A 228 8.83 7.73 -8.95
C TYR A 228 9.09 7.42 -10.43
N GLU A 229 9.18 8.43 -11.30
CA GLU A 229 9.57 8.26 -12.69
C GLU A 229 11.01 7.71 -12.81
N ALA A 230 11.94 8.21 -11.99
CA ALA A 230 13.30 7.68 -11.94
C ALA A 230 13.33 6.21 -11.48
N VAL A 231 12.52 5.84 -10.49
CA VAL A 231 12.38 4.43 -10.09
C VAL A 231 11.81 3.60 -11.22
N SER A 232 10.79 4.10 -11.92
CA SER A 232 10.18 3.41 -13.07
C SER A 232 11.19 3.16 -14.19
N ARG A 233 12.04 4.15 -14.52
CA ARG A 233 13.13 3.99 -15.50
C ARG A 233 14.13 2.92 -15.08
N LYS A 234 14.59 2.96 -13.81
CA LYS A 234 15.51 1.94 -13.29
C LYS A 234 14.92 0.53 -13.36
N THR A 235 13.63 0.40 -13.09
CA THR A 235 12.91 -0.88 -13.18
C THR A 235 12.87 -1.41 -14.62
N LEU A 236 12.91 -0.51 -15.62
CA LEU A 236 13.02 -0.85 -17.05
C LEU A 236 14.46 -1.04 -17.52
N GLY A 237 15.45 -0.97 -16.62
CA GLY A 237 16.87 -1.15 -16.97
C GLY A 237 17.56 0.11 -17.49
N GLU A 238 16.89 1.27 -17.40
CA GLU A 238 17.48 2.54 -17.83
C GLU A 238 18.37 3.15 -16.72
N ASP A 239 19.43 3.84 -17.11
CA ASP A 239 20.16 4.70 -16.18
C ASP A 239 19.34 5.98 -15.91
N ALA A 240 18.92 6.14 -14.68
CA ALA A 240 18.09 7.26 -14.26
C ALA A 240 18.60 7.83 -12.94
N PRO A 241 19.67 8.63 -12.98
CA PRO A 241 20.19 9.27 -11.78
C PRO A 241 19.14 10.23 -11.22
N HIS A 242 18.75 10.01 -9.99
CA HIS A 242 17.86 10.91 -9.25
C HIS A 242 18.43 11.14 -7.86
N ARG A 243 18.50 12.41 -7.46
CA ARG A 243 18.93 12.79 -6.12
C ARG A 243 17.75 13.43 -5.37
N CYS A 244 17.53 12.96 -4.17
CA CYS A 244 16.54 13.56 -3.29
C CYS A 244 16.95 14.99 -2.92
N THR A 245 16.03 15.94 -3.07
CA THR A 245 16.23 17.37 -2.75
C THR A 245 15.71 17.76 -1.37
N ALA A 246 15.25 16.78 -0.57
CA ALA A 246 14.76 17.04 0.77
C ALA A 246 15.86 17.65 1.65
N PRO A 247 15.54 18.56 2.59
CA PRO A 247 16.50 19.07 3.57
C PRO A 247 17.18 17.92 4.30
N GLY A 248 18.52 17.95 4.40
CA GLY A 248 19.31 16.89 5.03
C GLY A 248 19.50 15.63 4.17
N ALA A 249 19.02 15.59 2.93
CA ALA A 249 19.22 14.44 2.05
C ALA A 249 20.69 14.19 1.71
N ALA A 250 21.52 15.24 1.71
CA ALA A 250 22.95 15.15 1.50
C ALA A 250 23.67 14.43 2.66
N ASP A 251 23.22 14.64 3.90
CA ASP A 251 23.73 14.00 5.10
C ASP A 251 23.12 12.60 5.33
N GLY A 252 22.31 12.18 4.36
CA GLY A 252 21.49 11.01 4.44
C GLY A 252 20.42 11.18 5.50
N TYR A 253 19.26 11.57 5.08
CA TYR A 253 18.05 11.32 5.87
C TYR A 253 18.11 9.85 6.25
N ARG A 254 18.55 9.57 7.47
CA ARG A 254 18.89 8.19 7.92
C ARG A 254 17.73 7.24 7.71
N PHE A 255 16.52 7.77 7.68
CA PHE A 255 15.28 7.05 7.47
C PHE A 255 15.07 6.62 6.00
N SER A 256 15.46 7.43 5.02
CA SER A 256 15.31 7.11 3.59
C SER A 256 16.46 6.23 3.06
N ARG A 257 17.54 6.07 3.83
CA ARG A 257 18.63 5.14 3.49
C ARG A 257 18.41 3.73 4.03
N ALA A 258 17.47 3.55 4.94
CA ALA A 258 17.12 2.25 5.52
C ALA A 258 16.09 1.48 4.70
N MET A 259 15.63 2.08 3.58
CA MET A 259 14.69 1.44 2.64
C MET A 259 15.31 1.29 1.28
#